data_7d3b061cd35f23b4c2f9fe7a29ab7b0e
#
_entry.id   7d3b061cd35f23b4c2f9fe7a29ab7b0e
#
_cell.length_a   1.000
_cell.length_b   1.000
_cell.length_c   1.000
_cell.angle_alpha   90.00
_cell.angle_beta   90.00
_cell.angle_gamma   90.00
#
_symmetry.space_group_name_H-M   'P 1'
#
loop_
_entity.id
_entity.type
_entity.pdbx_description
1 polymer ?
#
loop_
_entity_poly.entity_id
_entity_poly.type
_entity_poly.pdbx_seq_one_letter_code
_entity_poly.pdbx_strand_id
1 'polypeptide(L)'
;QLGYQAESGAWRNAYLVAAFELRNGTGLYPKAAQLGVGTTAQGMDAQTMLDYMGIIMDTEKLQDRSFTINLKLTDADDYLLKLHHGVLLYYKDALSDEADLTISTPRIGILAITSGNQENIDKLITVEKGDKALFQAFCDSMAAFDLYFNIIEP
;
A
#
# COMPACT_ATOMS: atom_id res chain seq x y z
N GLN A 1 -30.52 9.79 17.36
CA GLN A 1 -31.63 10.24 16.48
C GLN A 1 -31.11 10.96 15.24
N LEU A 2 -30.12 11.88 15.35
CA LEU A 2 -29.57 12.64 14.21
C LEU A 2 -29.07 11.73 13.07
N GLY A 3 -28.42 10.62 13.41
CA GLY A 3 -27.94 9.68 12.40
C GLY A 3 -29.05 9.07 11.53
N TYR A 4 -30.22 8.80 12.12
CA TYR A 4 -31.36 8.24 11.39
C TYR A 4 -32.13 9.30 10.56
N GLN A 5 -31.90 10.57 10.84
CA GLN A 5 -32.52 11.69 10.14
C GLN A 5 -31.60 12.28 9.05
N ALA A 6 -30.32 11.82 9.00
CA ALA A 6 -29.36 12.31 8.04
C ALA A 6 -29.68 11.80 6.63
N GLU A 7 -29.83 12.72 5.68
CA GLU A 7 -30.08 12.40 4.27
C GLU A 7 -28.84 11.81 3.59
N SER A 8 -27.64 12.33 3.93
CA SER A 8 -26.37 11.84 3.41
C SER A 8 -25.94 10.55 4.12
N GLY A 9 -25.59 9.52 3.35
CA GLY A 9 -25.05 8.26 3.87
C GLY A 9 -23.77 8.46 4.69
N ALA A 10 -22.88 9.35 4.26
CA ALA A 10 -21.65 9.67 4.98
C ALA A 10 -21.94 10.32 6.34
N TRP A 11 -22.85 11.28 6.40
CA TRP A 11 -23.28 11.92 7.65
C TRP A 11 -23.94 10.93 8.58
N ARG A 12 -24.84 10.09 8.03
CA ARG A 12 -25.48 9.02 8.82
C ARG A 12 -24.43 8.13 9.47
N ASN A 13 -23.46 7.65 8.71
CA ASN A 13 -22.41 6.79 9.22
C ASN A 13 -21.57 7.50 10.29
N ALA A 14 -21.16 8.75 10.07
CA ALA A 14 -20.42 9.52 11.08
C ALA A 14 -21.20 9.65 12.40
N TYR A 15 -22.49 9.99 12.36
CA TYR A 15 -23.30 10.08 13.58
C TYR A 15 -23.51 8.74 14.27
N LEU A 16 -23.72 7.66 13.52
CA LEU A 16 -23.94 6.34 14.10
C LEU A 16 -22.65 5.77 14.69
N VAL A 17 -21.51 5.95 14.01
CA VAL A 17 -20.20 5.55 14.49
C VAL A 17 -19.83 6.34 15.74
N ALA A 18 -19.95 7.66 15.75
CA ALA A 18 -19.70 8.48 16.92
C ALA A 18 -20.61 8.09 18.11
N ALA A 19 -21.89 7.81 17.85
CA ALA A 19 -22.80 7.34 18.91
C ALA A 19 -22.44 5.95 19.44
N PHE A 20 -21.86 5.08 18.60
CA PHE A 20 -21.35 3.78 19.01
C PHE A 20 -20.12 3.94 19.91
N GLU A 21 -19.14 4.76 19.50
CA GLU A 21 -17.92 5.07 20.26
C GLU A 21 -18.25 5.70 21.63
N LEU A 22 -19.19 6.64 21.70
CA LEU A 22 -19.62 7.26 22.96
C LEU A 22 -20.21 6.25 23.95
N ARG A 23 -20.85 5.19 23.46
CA ARG A 23 -21.49 4.18 24.34
C ARG A 23 -20.55 3.07 24.75
N ASN A 24 -19.63 2.70 23.87
CA ASN A 24 -18.84 1.48 24.01
C ASN A 24 -17.33 1.75 24.18
N GLY A 25 -16.90 2.99 24.02
CA GLY A 25 -15.48 3.35 23.93
C GLY A 25 -14.92 3.27 22.50
N THR A 26 -13.72 3.79 22.33
CA THR A 26 -12.97 3.78 21.07
C THR A 26 -12.16 2.49 20.88
N GLY A 27 -11.71 2.21 19.66
CA GLY A 27 -10.83 1.05 19.37
C GLY A 27 -11.54 -0.31 19.29
N LEU A 28 -12.89 -0.33 19.32
CA LEU A 28 -13.68 -1.55 19.28
C LEU A 28 -14.02 -2.03 17.86
N TYR A 29 -13.60 -1.31 16.83
CA TYR A 29 -13.87 -1.76 15.47
C TYR A 29 -13.07 -3.02 15.18
N PRO A 30 -13.73 -4.12 14.76
CA PRO A 30 -12.98 -5.27 14.29
C PRO A 30 -12.03 -4.78 13.19
N LYS A 31 -10.81 -5.28 13.19
CA LYS A 31 -9.85 -5.04 12.11
C LYS A 31 -10.39 -5.67 10.81
N ALA A 32 -11.51 -5.15 10.35
CA ALA A 32 -12.23 -5.59 9.16
C ALA A 32 -11.46 -5.29 7.87
N ALA A 33 -10.31 -4.61 7.97
CA ALA A 33 -9.34 -4.48 6.89
C ALA A 33 -8.95 -5.83 6.27
N GLN A 34 -9.18 -6.91 6.99
CA GLN A 34 -8.95 -8.26 6.47
C GLN A 34 -10.09 -8.80 5.61
N LEU A 35 -11.25 -8.13 5.58
CA LEU A 35 -12.47 -8.70 5.00
C LEU A 35 -12.71 -8.41 3.51
N GLY A 36 -11.96 -7.55 2.87
CA GLY A 36 -12.27 -7.19 1.49
C GLY A 36 -11.08 -7.00 0.55
N VAL A 37 -9.90 -6.79 1.08
CA VAL A 37 -8.72 -6.47 0.26
C VAL A 37 -8.33 -7.66 -0.63
N GLY A 38 -8.51 -8.89 -0.17
CA GLY A 38 -8.08 -10.08 -0.90
C GLY A 38 -8.79 -10.29 -2.26
N THR A 39 -10.10 -10.10 -2.33
CA THR A 39 -10.87 -10.30 -3.57
C THR A 39 -10.75 -9.10 -4.51
N THR A 40 -10.76 -7.89 -3.98
CA THR A 40 -10.55 -6.67 -4.78
C THR A 40 -9.14 -6.65 -5.37
N ALA A 41 -8.15 -7.00 -4.55
CA ALA A 41 -6.74 -7.07 -4.97
C ALA A 41 -6.49 -8.08 -6.09
N GLN A 42 -7.20 -9.22 -6.11
CA GLN A 42 -7.09 -10.19 -7.18
C GLN A 42 -7.57 -9.66 -8.53
N GLY A 43 -8.52 -8.73 -8.52
CA GLY A 43 -9.07 -8.09 -9.71
C GLY A 43 -8.28 -6.88 -10.22
N MET A 44 -7.33 -6.35 -9.43
CA MET A 44 -6.52 -5.19 -9.84
C MET A 44 -5.41 -5.63 -10.79
N ASP A 45 -5.17 -4.84 -11.84
CA ASP A 45 -3.99 -5.01 -12.68
C ASP A 45 -2.71 -4.43 -12.01
N ALA A 46 -1.55 -4.77 -12.55
CA ALA A 46 -0.27 -4.33 -11.99
C ALA A 46 -0.14 -2.80 -11.99
N GLN A 47 -0.65 -2.13 -13.02
CA GLN A 47 -0.58 -0.69 -13.14
C GLN A 47 -1.37 0.01 -12.03
N THR A 48 -2.60 -0.42 -11.78
CA THR A 48 -3.43 0.10 -10.68
C THR A 48 -2.77 -0.13 -9.31
N MET A 49 -2.10 -1.28 -9.12
CA MET A 49 -1.34 -1.53 -7.89
C MET A 49 -0.14 -0.61 -7.73
N LEU A 50 0.56 -0.29 -8.83
CA LEU A 50 1.70 0.65 -8.83
C LEU A 50 1.24 2.09 -8.60
N ASP A 51 0.11 2.50 -9.18
CA ASP A 51 -0.51 3.80 -8.91
C ASP A 51 -0.85 3.93 -7.42
N TYR A 52 -1.47 2.90 -6.84
CA TYR A 52 -1.75 2.86 -5.41
C TYR A 52 -0.47 2.93 -4.56
N MET A 53 0.58 2.19 -4.93
CA MET A 53 1.88 2.25 -4.27
C MET A 53 2.43 3.68 -4.26
N GLY A 54 2.37 4.39 -5.38
CA GLY A 54 2.82 5.79 -5.48
C GLY A 54 2.04 6.74 -4.56
N ILE A 55 0.74 6.49 -4.35
CA ILE A 55 -0.11 7.30 -3.48
C ILE A 55 0.24 7.11 -1.99
N ILE A 56 0.51 5.86 -1.58
CA ILE A 56 0.76 5.54 -0.16
C ILE A 56 2.23 5.68 0.24
N MET A 57 3.11 6.00 -0.70
CA MET A 57 4.53 6.15 -0.41
C MET A 57 4.79 7.38 0.48
N ASP A 58 5.39 7.14 1.64
CA ASP A 58 5.85 8.19 2.55
C ASP A 58 7.25 8.66 2.10
N THR A 59 7.26 9.76 1.37
CA THR A 59 8.47 10.30 0.75
C THR A 59 9.47 10.84 1.76
N GLU A 60 9.02 11.24 2.96
CA GLU A 60 9.90 11.73 4.03
C GLU A 60 10.81 10.61 4.55
N LYS A 61 10.35 9.36 4.57
CA LYS A 61 11.15 8.21 4.98
C LYS A 61 12.28 7.88 4.02
N LEU A 62 12.12 8.20 2.74
CA LEU A 62 13.14 7.98 1.73
C LEU A 62 14.13 9.15 1.62
N GLN A 63 13.81 10.27 2.24
CA GLN A 63 14.60 11.51 2.15
C GLN A 63 14.84 11.89 0.67
N ASP A 64 16.02 12.35 0.32
CA ASP A 64 16.38 12.69 -1.06
C ASP A 64 16.95 11.49 -1.87
N ARG A 65 16.68 10.27 -1.45
CA ARG A 65 17.18 9.08 -2.15
C ARG A 65 16.54 8.95 -3.53
N SER A 66 17.36 8.69 -4.52
CA SER A 66 16.94 8.34 -5.88
C SER A 66 17.55 7.00 -6.24
N PHE A 67 16.73 6.07 -6.73
CA PHE A 67 17.16 4.75 -7.18
C PHE A 67 16.15 4.14 -8.14
N THR A 68 16.57 3.09 -8.81
CA THR A 68 15.81 2.38 -9.82
C THR A 68 15.64 0.91 -9.45
N ILE A 69 14.44 0.38 -9.73
CA ILE A 69 14.11 -1.03 -9.46
C ILE A 69 13.56 -1.67 -10.73
N ASN A 70 14.17 -2.75 -11.17
CA ASN A 70 13.53 -3.66 -12.11
C ASN A 70 12.54 -4.53 -11.34
N LEU A 71 11.27 -4.38 -11.65
CA LEU A 71 10.19 -5.21 -11.13
C LEU A 71 9.79 -6.24 -12.18
N LYS A 72 10.21 -7.47 -12.00
CA LYS A 72 9.86 -8.60 -12.86
C LYS A 72 8.63 -9.30 -12.29
N LEU A 73 7.54 -9.27 -13.04
CA LEU A 73 6.30 -9.91 -12.62
C LEU A 73 6.16 -11.28 -13.28
N THR A 74 5.96 -12.33 -12.47
CA THR A 74 5.85 -13.71 -12.97
C THR A 74 4.50 -14.00 -13.64
N ASP A 75 3.50 -13.14 -13.43
CA ASP A 75 2.12 -13.30 -13.91
C ASP A 75 1.57 -12.05 -14.62
N ALA A 76 2.44 -11.08 -14.96
CA ALA A 76 2.10 -9.85 -15.65
C ALA A 76 3.34 -9.29 -16.39
N ASP A 77 3.19 -8.11 -17.01
CA ASP A 77 4.29 -7.41 -17.66
C ASP A 77 5.33 -6.87 -16.66
N ASP A 78 6.57 -6.75 -17.11
CA ASP A 78 7.67 -6.21 -16.31
C ASP A 78 7.63 -4.67 -16.27
N TYR A 79 8.16 -4.09 -15.18
CA TYR A 79 8.23 -2.65 -15.01
C TYR A 79 9.61 -2.19 -14.54
N LEU A 80 10.02 -1.02 -15.01
CA LEU A 80 11.12 -0.25 -14.40
C LEU A 80 10.49 0.79 -13.48
N LEU A 81 10.77 0.71 -12.20
CA LEU A 81 10.39 1.72 -11.22
C LEU A 81 11.54 2.70 -11.04
N LYS A 82 11.24 4.00 -11.06
CA LYS A 82 12.19 5.07 -10.75
C LYS A 82 11.67 5.88 -9.58
N LEU A 83 12.42 5.84 -8.49
CA LEU A 83 12.19 6.72 -7.37
C LEU A 83 13.11 7.92 -7.50
N HIS A 84 12.55 9.12 -7.53
CA HIS A 84 13.30 10.36 -7.66
C HIS A 84 12.60 11.49 -6.91
N HIS A 85 13.31 12.13 -5.97
CA HIS A 85 12.78 13.20 -5.12
C HIS A 85 11.40 12.89 -4.50
N GLY A 86 11.23 11.66 -4.01
CA GLY A 86 10.01 11.22 -3.38
C GLY A 86 8.85 10.91 -4.32
N VAL A 87 9.08 10.88 -5.63
CA VAL A 87 8.08 10.51 -6.63
C VAL A 87 8.40 9.14 -7.20
N LEU A 88 7.43 8.24 -7.22
CA LEU A 88 7.51 6.96 -7.90
C LEU A 88 6.99 7.10 -9.33
N LEU A 89 7.87 6.86 -10.30
CA LEU A 89 7.51 6.73 -11.70
C LEU A 89 7.70 5.27 -12.11
N TYR A 90 6.89 4.78 -13.02
CA TYR A 90 7.06 3.44 -13.56
C TYR A 90 6.89 3.41 -15.08
N TYR A 91 7.63 2.50 -15.70
CA TYR A 91 7.65 2.33 -17.16
C TYR A 91 7.49 0.84 -17.46
N LYS A 92 6.45 0.52 -18.21
CA LYS A 92 6.16 -0.84 -18.65
C LYS A 92 7.20 -1.31 -19.67
N ASP A 93 7.62 -2.57 -19.60
CA ASP A 93 8.54 -3.24 -20.53
C ASP A 93 9.89 -2.49 -20.73
N ALA A 94 10.38 -1.82 -19.69
CA ALA A 94 11.54 -0.95 -19.75
C ALA A 94 12.64 -1.31 -18.73
N LEU A 95 12.95 -2.62 -18.59
CA LEU A 95 14.02 -3.06 -17.69
C LEU A 95 15.37 -2.43 -18.03
N SER A 96 16.19 -2.17 -17.02
CA SER A 96 17.51 -1.55 -17.16
C SER A 96 18.59 -2.42 -16.54
N ASP A 97 19.69 -2.64 -17.27
CA ASP A 97 20.87 -3.34 -16.74
C ASP A 97 21.56 -2.56 -15.62
N GLU A 98 21.37 -1.24 -15.58
CA GLU A 98 21.93 -0.32 -14.58
C GLU A 98 21.02 -0.14 -13.35
N ALA A 99 19.88 -0.85 -13.27
CA ALA A 99 19.00 -0.74 -12.11
C ALA A 99 19.71 -1.12 -10.81
N ASP A 100 19.47 -0.33 -9.76
CA ASP A 100 20.04 -0.51 -8.43
C ASP A 100 19.52 -1.78 -7.76
N LEU A 101 18.27 -2.14 -8.03
CA LEU A 101 17.63 -3.37 -7.57
C LEU A 101 16.98 -4.12 -8.73
N THR A 102 16.94 -5.44 -8.63
CA THR A 102 16.06 -6.28 -9.45
C THR A 102 15.32 -7.22 -8.52
N ILE A 103 14.00 -7.15 -8.56
CA ILE A 103 13.10 -8.00 -7.76
C ILE A 103 12.18 -8.79 -8.68
N SER A 104 11.91 -10.03 -8.30
CA SER A 104 10.96 -10.91 -8.98
C SER A 104 9.83 -11.31 -8.03
N THR A 105 8.60 -11.20 -8.49
CA THR A 105 7.41 -11.46 -7.66
C THR A 105 6.18 -11.69 -8.54
N PRO A 106 5.17 -12.45 -8.11
CA PRO A 106 3.86 -12.34 -8.72
C PRO A 106 3.23 -10.96 -8.44
N ARG A 107 2.32 -10.52 -9.28
CA ARG A 107 1.62 -9.22 -9.17
C ARG A 107 1.12 -8.92 -7.74
N ILE A 108 0.61 -9.93 -7.04
CA ILE A 108 0.14 -9.78 -5.66
C ILE A 108 1.24 -9.36 -4.68
N GLY A 109 2.51 -9.56 -5.01
CA GLY A 109 3.64 -9.11 -4.20
C GLY A 109 3.75 -7.59 -4.10
N ILE A 110 3.23 -6.85 -5.09
CA ILE A 110 3.12 -5.39 -5.01
C ILE A 110 2.27 -5.00 -3.78
N LEU A 111 1.16 -5.71 -3.56
CA LEU A 111 0.32 -5.47 -2.39
C LEU A 111 0.95 -5.96 -1.07
N ALA A 112 1.81 -6.97 -1.12
CA ALA A 112 2.59 -7.35 0.06
C ALA A 112 3.52 -6.21 0.50
N ILE A 113 4.19 -5.55 -0.45
CA ILE A 113 5.00 -4.36 -0.17
C ILE A 113 4.14 -3.24 0.42
N THR A 114 3.04 -2.89 -0.25
CA THR A 114 2.18 -1.77 0.16
C THR A 114 1.49 -1.99 1.50
N SER A 115 1.25 -3.24 1.90
CA SER A 115 0.67 -3.57 3.20
C SER A 115 1.69 -3.66 4.34
N GLY A 116 2.98 -3.65 4.04
CA GLY A 116 4.06 -3.85 5.02
C GLY A 116 4.04 -5.24 5.69
N ASN A 117 3.40 -6.23 5.05
CA ASN A 117 3.33 -7.58 5.61
C ASN A 117 4.62 -8.34 5.30
N GLN A 118 5.55 -8.35 6.26
CA GLN A 118 6.88 -8.94 6.10
C GLN A 118 6.82 -10.43 5.74
N GLU A 119 5.91 -11.18 6.32
CA GLU A 119 5.76 -12.61 6.02
C GLU A 119 5.41 -12.86 4.54
N ASN A 120 4.53 -12.03 3.98
CA ASN A 120 4.16 -12.12 2.57
C ASN A 120 5.28 -11.58 1.66
N ILE A 121 5.99 -10.54 2.09
CA ILE A 121 7.16 -10.01 1.37
C ILE A 121 8.20 -11.13 1.24
N ASP A 122 8.57 -11.78 2.35
CA ASP A 122 9.57 -12.84 2.36
C ASP A 122 9.18 -14.09 1.54
N LYS A 123 7.86 -14.37 1.47
CA LYS A 123 7.36 -15.51 0.70
C LYS A 123 7.22 -15.26 -0.80
N LEU A 124 6.87 -14.04 -1.18
CA LEU A 124 6.47 -13.73 -2.55
C LEU A 124 7.56 -13.05 -3.35
N ILE A 125 8.50 -12.36 -2.69
CA ILE A 125 9.46 -11.49 -3.37
C ILE A 125 10.87 -12.07 -3.28
N THR A 126 11.49 -12.17 -4.44
CA THR A 126 12.89 -12.55 -4.55
C THR A 126 13.72 -11.36 -5.02
N VAL A 127 14.73 -10.97 -4.25
CA VAL A 127 15.71 -9.96 -4.66
C VAL A 127 16.79 -10.67 -5.47
N GLU A 128 16.79 -10.44 -6.79
CA GLU A 128 17.75 -11.07 -7.73
C GLU A 128 19.08 -10.31 -7.79
N LYS A 129 19.03 -8.97 -7.69
CA LYS A 129 20.20 -8.08 -7.76
C LYS A 129 20.00 -6.88 -6.85
N GLY A 130 21.08 -6.43 -6.23
CA GLY A 130 21.12 -5.20 -5.45
C GLY A 130 21.19 -5.41 -3.95
N ASP A 131 21.18 -4.31 -3.20
CA ASP A 131 21.31 -4.31 -1.74
C ASP A 131 19.96 -4.58 -1.06
N LYS A 132 19.93 -5.61 -0.20
CA LYS A 132 18.76 -5.93 0.62
C LYS A 132 18.37 -4.78 1.55
N ALA A 133 19.32 -3.98 2.03
CA ALA A 133 19.02 -2.82 2.86
C ALA A 133 18.28 -1.73 2.07
N LEU A 134 18.59 -1.56 0.78
CA LEU A 134 17.87 -0.66 -0.11
C LEU A 134 16.44 -1.16 -0.36
N PHE A 135 16.28 -2.48 -0.57
CA PHE A 135 14.97 -3.08 -0.72
C PHE A 135 14.11 -2.92 0.55
N GLN A 136 14.71 -3.14 1.73
CA GLN A 136 14.00 -2.95 2.99
C GLN A 136 13.58 -1.48 3.18
N ALA A 137 14.48 -0.52 2.90
CA ALA A 137 14.15 0.90 2.96
C ALA A 137 13.00 1.28 2.02
N PHE A 138 12.93 0.65 0.84
CA PHE A 138 11.81 0.81 -0.07
C PHE A 138 10.51 0.27 0.52
N CYS A 139 10.51 -0.92 1.11
CA CYS A 139 9.33 -1.48 1.77
C CYS A 139 8.87 -0.63 2.97
N ASP A 140 9.82 -0.15 3.78
CA ASP A 140 9.56 0.67 4.97
C ASP A 140 9.03 2.07 4.62
N SER A 141 9.18 2.50 3.37
CA SER A 141 8.65 3.79 2.90
C SER A 141 7.15 3.79 2.68
N MET A 142 6.49 2.65 2.74
CA MET A 142 5.04 2.60 2.62
C MET A 142 4.39 3.17 3.89
N ALA A 143 3.40 4.04 3.73
CA ALA A 143 2.64 4.59 4.84
C ALA A 143 1.62 3.57 5.34
N ALA A 144 1.54 3.43 6.65
CA ALA A 144 0.47 2.67 7.28
C ALA A 144 -0.69 3.63 7.56
N PHE A 145 -1.84 3.40 6.93
CA PHE A 145 -3.06 4.15 7.22
C PHE A 145 -3.93 3.36 8.19
N ASP A 146 -4.34 4.01 9.27
CA ASP A 146 -5.42 3.49 10.10
C ASP A 146 -6.76 3.85 9.45
N LEU A 147 -7.36 2.87 8.78
CA LEU A 147 -8.68 3.02 8.15
C LEU A 147 -9.82 3.06 9.18
N TYR A 148 -9.52 2.77 10.43
CA TYR A 148 -10.47 2.67 11.55
C TYR A 148 -10.21 3.72 12.61
N PHE A 149 -9.81 4.91 12.18
CA PHE A 149 -9.68 6.04 13.09
C PHE A 149 -11.02 6.34 13.78
N ASN A 150 -10.93 6.72 15.05
CA ASN A 150 -12.12 7.06 15.82
C ASN A 150 -12.68 8.41 15.37
N ILE A 151 -13.99 8.56 15.47
CA ILE A 151 -14.67 9.83 15.13
C ILE A 151 -14.61 10.82 16.29
N ILE A 152 -14.66 10.34 17.53
CA ILE A 152 -14.71 11.20 18.73
C ILE A 152 -13.30 11.62 19.16
N GLU A 153 -12.36 10.70 19.13
CA GLU A 153 -10.96 10.91 19.49
C GLU A 153 -10.08 10.38 18.35
N PRO A 154 -9.86 11.19 17.30
CA PRO A 154 -9.07 10.78 16.14
C PRO A 154 -7.58 10.58 16.46
#